data_646adad283035f7eed66f6a10da7ff4e
#
_entry.id   646adad283035f7eed66f6a10da7ff4e
#
_cell.length_a   1.000
_cell.length_b   1.000
_cell.length_c   1.000
_cell.angle_alpha   90.00
_cell.angle_beta   90.00
_cell.angle_gamma   90.00
#
_symmetry.space_group_name_H-M   'P 1'
#
loop_
_entity.id
_entity.type
_entity.pdbx_description
1 polymer ?
#
loop_
_entity_poly.entity_id
_entity_poly.type
_entity_poly.pdbx_seq_one_letter_code
_entity_poly.pdbx_strand_id
1 'polypeptide(L)'
;MIVGCCALAGRSGHEAGRELLERLYYEETGQALPGILISVRGKPYFEDSPYYFSISHTVRHAFCALSRRPVGIDAEEHDRTVRFSLASRIMSPPELDRFRAASDPQRAFLALWVLKEATAKCTGAGLTGFPNSTDFSPDDPRVFSWQGCLVAIVSQGGEEEEVTLHDF
;
A
#
# COMPACT_ATOMS: atom_id res chain seq x y z
N MET A 1 -10.30 -1.69 -10.33
CA MET A 1 -8.94 -1.29 -9.88
C MET A 1 -7.93 -2.20 -10.52
N ILE A 2 -6.88 -1.65 -11.06
CA ILE A 2 -5.72 -2.45 -11.52
C ILE A 2 -4.53 -2.20 -10.60
N VAL A 3 -3.78 -3.27 -10.34
CA VAL A 3 -2.62 -3.24 -9.44
C VAL A 3 -1.47 -3.98 -10.10
N GLY A 4 -0.32 -3.35 -10.16
CA GLY A 4 0.88 -3.92 -10.77
C GLY A 4 1.99 -4.17 -9.76
N CYS A 5 2.82 -5.16 -10.07
CA CYS A 5 4.08 -5.44 -9.40
C CYS A 5 5.19 -5.63 -10.42
N CYS A 6 6.38 -5.13 -10.15
CA CYS A 6 7.59 -5.44 -10.91
C CYS A 6 8.81 -5.58 -10.00
N ALA A 7 9.77 -6.39 -10.42
CA ALA A 7 11.07 -6.44 -9.76
C ALA A 7 11.86 -5.13 -10.00
N LEU A 8 12.65 -4.69 -9.01
CA LEU A 8 13.47 -3.48 -9.16
C LEU A 8 14.56 -3.63 -10.22
N ALA A 9 15.15 -4.81 -10.36
CA ALA A 9 16.15 -5.13 -11.40
C ALA A 9 17.27 -4.07 -11.53
N GLY A 10 17.75 -3.58 -10.38
CA GLY A 10 18.83 -2.57 -10.32
C GLY A 10 18.37 -1.11 -10.38
N ARG A 11 17.07 -0.84 -10.58
CA ARG A 11 16.47 0.49 -10.48
C ARG A 11 16.22 0.85 -9.01
N SER A 12 16.08 2.12 -8.72
CA SER A 12 15.51 2.53 -7.43
C SER A 12 14.02 2.18 -7.36
N GLY A 13 13.48 2.00 -6.15
CA GLY A 13 12.04 1.76 -5.96
C GLY A 13 11.17 2.90 -6.50
N HIS A 14 11.69 4.13 -6.48
CA HIS A 14 10.99 5.29 -7.01
C HIS A 14 10.89 5.25 -8.55
N GLU A 15 11.99 4.94 -9.24
CA GLU A 15 12.02 4.78 -10.70
C GLU A 15 11.10 3.64 -11.15
N ALA A 16 11.27 2.45 -10.57
CA ALA A 16 10.46 1.28 -10.90
C ALA A 16 8.97 1.52 -10.65
N GLY A 17 8.62 2.17 -9.53
CA GLY A 17 7.24 2.51 -9.21
C GLY A 17 6.63 3.52 -10.18
N ARG A 18 7.44 4.48 -10.67
CA ARG A 18 6.99 5.45 -11.66
C ARG A 18 6.76 4.82 -13.04
N GLU A 19 7.69 3.99 -13.51
CA GLU A 19 7.54 3.25 -14.76
C GLU A 19 6.31 2.31 -14.71
N LEU A 20 6.12 1.65 -13.56
CA LEU A 20 4.96 0.79 -13.34
C LEU A 20 3.65 1.58 -13.43
N LEU A 21 3.59 2.78 -12.84
CA LEU A 21 2.43 3.67 -12.93
C LEU A 21 2.16 4.10 -14.38
N GLU A 22 3.19 4.45 -15.14
CA GLU A 22 3.06 4.83 -16.56
C GLU A 22 2.46 3.68 -17.38
N ARG A 23 2.94 2.48 -17.14
CA ARG A 23 2.47 1.27 -17.81
C ARG A 23 1.00 0.96 -17.47
N LEU A 24 0.63 0.94 -16.19
CA LEU A 24 -0.74 0.71 -15.76
C LEU A 24 -1.71 1.77 -16.31
N TYR A 25 -1.29 3.04 -16.29
CA TYR A 25 -2.12 4.13 -16.81
C TYR A 25 -2.36 3.98 -18.31
N TYR A 26 -1.31 3.63 -19.06
CA TYR A 26 -1.44 3.39 -20.50
C TYR A 26 -2.31 2.17 -20.82
N GLU A 27 -2.15 1.06 -20.11
CA GLU A 27 -2.97 -0.16 -20.29
C GLU A 27 -4.46 0.12 -20.01
N GLU A 28 -4.75 0.92 -18.98
CA GLU A 28 -6.14 1.24 -18.61
C GLU A 28 -6.79 2.29 -19.53
N THR A 29 -6.03 3.25 -20.03
CA THR A 29 -6.60 4.43 -20.72
C THR A 29 -6.21 4.56 -22.18
N GLY A 30 -5.14 3.91 -22.62
CA GLY A 30 -4.51 4.14 -23.94
C GLY A 30 -3.82 5.49 -24.07
N GLN A 31 -3.64 6.24 -22.98
CA GLN A 31 -3.11 7.60 -22.97
C GLN A 31 -1.79 7.68 -22.23
N ALA A 32 -1.00 8.72 -22.52
CA ALA A 32 0.19 9.04 -21.75
C ALA A 32 -0.19 9.50 -20.33
N LEU A 33 0.73 9.26 -19.39
CA LEU A 33 0.55 9.64 -17.99
C LEU A 33 0.37 11.17 -17.86
N PRO A 34 -0.67 11.65 -17.16
CA PRO A 34 -0.88 13.06 -16.93
C PRO A 34 0.17 13.67 -15.98
N GLY A 35 0.17 14.98 -15.84
CA GLY A 35 0.98 15.67 -14.86
C GLY A 35 0.73 15.15 -13.45
N ILE A 36 1.78 15.00 -12.65
CA ILE A 36 1.67 14.64 -11.23
C ILE A 36 2.00 15.86 -10.39
N LEU A 37 1.06 16.21 -9.52
CA LEU A 37 1.21 17.24 -8.51
C LEU A 37 1.37 16.62 -7.13
N ILE A 38 1.88 17.39 -6.19
CA ILE A 38 2.05 16.96 -4.79
C ILE A 38 1.12 17.81 -3.92
N SER A 39 0.27 17.16 -3.15
CA SER A 39 -0.61 17.83 -2.20
C SER A 39 0.17 18.48 -1.05
N VAL A 40 -0.45 19.38 -0.31
CA VAL A 40 0.15 20.02 0.89
C VAL A 40 0.59 19.02 1.96
N ARG A 41 0.05 17.79 1.94
CA ARG A 41 0.42 16.70 2.85
C ARG A 41 1.40 15.71 2.23
N GLY A 42 1.96 16.01 1.04
CA GLY A 42 2.95 15.18 0.38
C GLY A 42 2.39 14.01 -0.45
N LYS A 43 1.06 13.82 -0.53
CA LYS A 43 0.47 12.78 -1.38
C LYS A 43 0.52 13.21 -2.84
N PRO A 44 1.12 12.40 -3.74
CA PRO A 44 1.06 12.66 -5.17
C PRO A 44 -0.33 12.36 -5.72
N TYR A 45 -0.75 13.14 -6.72
CA TYR A 45 -2.03 12.99 -7.41
C TYR A 45 -1.90 13.46 -8.87
N PHE A 46 -2.78 12.99 -9.72
CA PHE A 46 -2.83 13.44 -11.12
C PHE A 46 -3.48 14.82 -11.24
N GLU A 47 -2.92 15.62 -12.14
CA GLU A 47 -3.57 16.82 -12.64
C GLU A 47 -4.62 16.43 -13.69
N ASP A 48 -5.85 16.88 -13.52
CA ASP A 48 -6.94 16.69 -14.49
C ASP A 48 -7.21 15.25 -14.93
N SER A 49 -7.17 14.28 -14.01
CA SER A 49 -7.51 12.89 -14.28
C SER A 49 -8.57 12.36 -13.29
N PRO A 50 -9.51 11.50 -13.76
CA PRO A 50 -10.48 10.84 -12.88
C PRO A 50 -9.86 9.67 -12.09
N TYR A 51 -8.58 9.40 -12.27
CA TYR A 51 -7.87 8.30 -11.62
C TYR A 51 -7.07 8.77 -10.40
N TYR A 52 -6.96 7.87 -9.45
CA TYR A 52 -6.10 7.95 -8.27
C TYR A 52 -5.07 6.85 -8.35
N PHE A 53 -3.91 7.07 -7.75
CA PHE A 53 -2.88 6.07 -7.67
C PHE A 53 -2.17 6.06 -6.31
N SER A 54 -1.52 4.96 -6.03
CA SER A 54 -0.62 4.82 -4.89
C SER A 54 0.53 3.90 -5.27
N ILE A 55 1.73 4.21 -4.79
CA ILE A 55 2.95 3.44 -5.03
C ILE A 55 3.54 3.02 -3.70
N SER A 56 4.05 1.79 -3.64
CA SER A 56 4.92 1.29 -2.59
C SER A 56 6.08 0.54 -3.20
N HIS A 57 7.17 0.40 -2.46
CA HIS A 57 8.29 -0.43 -2.89
C HIS A 57 8.99 -1.06 -1.69
N THR A 58 9.52 -2.24 -1.91
CA THR A 58 10.40 -2.95 -1.00
C THR A 58 11.84 -2.86 -1.49
N VAL A 59 12.74 -3.66 -0.94
CA VAL A 59 14.11 -3.75 -1.46
C VAL A 59 14.20 -4.53 -2.78
N ARG A 60 13.17 -5.32 -3.13
CA ARG A 60 13.15 -6.19 -4.32
C ARG A 60 12.10 -5.81 -5.35
N HIS A 61 10.98 -5.22 -4.94
CA HIS A 61 9.83 -4.99 -5.79
C HIS A 61 9.26 -3.57 -5.65
N ALA A 62 8.63 -3.10 -6.74
CA ALA A 62 7.73 -1.96 -6.71
C ALA A 62 6.29 -2.42 -6.96
N PHE A 63 5.36 -1.76 -6.30
CA PHE A 63 3.92 -2.00 -6.39
C PHE A 63 3.20 -0.69 -6.70
N CYS A 64 2.20 -0.75 -7.55
CA CYS A 64 1.38 0.40 -7.90
C CYS A 64 -0.09 -0.01 -8.01
N ALA A 65 -0.97 0.78 -7.42
CA ALA A 65 -2.42 0.66 -7.59
C ALA A 65 -2.96 1.87 -8.35
N LEU A 66 -3.83 1.63 -9.34
CA LEU A 66 -4.55 2.62 -10.12
C LEU A 66 -6.06 2.35 -10.02
N SER A 67 -6.85 3.35 -9.64
CA SER A 67 -8.28 3.22 -9.39
C SER A 67 -9.01 4.51 -9.73
N ARG A 68 -10.32 4.43 -9.96
CA ARG A 68 -11.22 5.61 -10.06
C ARG A 68 -11.67 6.13 -8.69
N ARG A 69 -11.22 5.50 -7.61
CA ARG A 69 -11.49 5.91 -6.22
C ARG A 69 -10.18 6.18 -5.51
N PRO A 70 -10.16 7.03 -4.47
CA PRO A 70 -8.96 7.20 -3.65
C PRO A 70 -8.44 5.85 -3.18
N VAL A 71 -7.15 5.59 -3.42
CA VAL A 71 -6.50 4.30 -3.17
C VAL A 71 -5.18 4.49 -2.42
N GLY A 72 -4.80 3.49 -1.64
CA GLY A 72 -3.50 3.35 -1.00
C GLY A 72 -3.04 1.91 -1.10
N ILE A 73 -1.77 1.70 -1.43
CA ILE A 73 -1.09 0.41 -1.42
C ILE A 73 0.16 0.50 -0.55
N ASP A 74 0.40 -0.55 0.24
CA ASP A 74 1.68 -0.72 0.92
C ASP A 74 2.13 -2.18 0.86
N ALA A 75 3.44 -2.39 0.87
CA ALA A 75 4.04 -3.71 0.74
C ALA A 75 5.31 -3.81 1.57
N GLU A 76 5.50 -4.97 2.22
CA GLU A 76 6.68 -5.31 3.00
C GLU A 76 7.10 -6.75 2.75
N GLU A 77 8.39 -6.99 2.66
CA GLU A 77 8.92 -8.34 2.48
C GLU A 77 8.58 -9.23 3.67
N HIS A 78 8.21 -10.49 3.43
CA HIS A 78 7.94 -11.46 4.51
C HIS A 78 9.13 -11.65 5.45
N ASP A 79 10.35 -11.57 4.92
CA ASP A 79 11.60 -11.75 5.67
C ASP A 79 12.16 -10.45 6.28
N ARG A 80 11.41 -9.33 6.17
CA ARG A 80 11.82 -8.07 6.79
C ARG A 80 11.95 -8.22 8.30
N THR A 81 13.11 -7.88 8.84
CA THR A 81 13.30 -7.83 10.30
C THR A 81 12.49 -6.70 10.91
N VAL A 82 11.61 -7.01 11.85
CA VAL A 82 10.76 -6.05 12.55
C VAL A 82 11.23 -5.80 13.97
N ARG A 83 11.08 -4.57 14.44
CA ARG A 83 11.35 -4.19 15.83
C ARG A 83 10.03 -4.17 16.60
N PHE A 84 9.73 -5.25 17.32
CA PHE A 84 8.48 -5.37 18.09
C PHE A 84 8.30 -4.28 19.17
N SER A 85 9.39 -3.64 19.60
CA SER A 85 9.29 -2.48 20.49
C SER A 85 8.53 -1.29 19.89
N LEU A 86 8.34 -1.27 18.58
CA LEU A 86 7.51 -0.25 17.90
C LEU A 86 6.00 -0.55 18.00
N ALA A 87 5.60 -1.79 18.31
CA ALA A 87 4.20 -2.20 18.32
C ALA A 87 3.34 -1.29 19.21
N SER A 88 3.79 -0.98 20.44
CA SER A 88 3.05 -0.09 21.35
C SER A 88 2.90 1.37 20.86
N ARG A 89 3.71 1.77 19.88
CA ARG A 89 3.65 3.13 19.31
C ARG A 89 2.75 3.24 18.10
N ILE A 90 2.53 2.11 17.41
CA ILE A 90 1.81 2.08 16.12
C ILE A 90 0.47 1.33 16.20
N MET A 91 0.26 0.53 17.25
CA MET A 91 -0.95 -0.28 17.43
C MET A 91 -1.85 0.30 18.50
N SER A 92 -3.15 0.23 18.27
CA SER A 92 -4.17 0.48 19.30
C SER A 92 -4.15 -0.65 20.36
N PRO A 93 -4.75 -0.45 21.55
CA PRO A 93 -4.83 -1.52 22.54
C PRO A 93 -5.42 -2.84 22.01
N PRO A 94 -6.55 -2.86 21.28
CA PRO A 94 -7.08 -4.10 20.71
C PRO A 94 -6.15 -4.76 19.70
N GLU A 95 -5.45 -3.97 18.87
CA GLU A 95 -4.48 -4.49 17.91
C GLU A 95 -3.26 -5.10 18.60
N LEU A 96 -2.78 -4.48 19.69
CA LEU A 96 -1.69 -5.02 20.52
C LEU A 96 -2.06 -6.37 21.12
N ASP A 97 -3.30 -6.53 21.58
CA ASP A 97 -3.76 -7.81 22.16
C ASP A 97 -3.82 -8.90 21.09
N ARG A 98 -4.31 -8.59 19.87
CA ARG A 98 -4.28 -9.53 18.74
C ARG A 98 -2.83 -9.87 18.33
N PHE A 99 -1.95 -8.88 18.25
CA PHE A 99 -0.54 -9.08 17.94
C PHE A 99 0.14 -10.01 18.97
N ARG A 100 -0.09 -9.79 20.26
CA ARG A 100 0.48 -10.63 21.33
C ARG A 100 -0.05 -12.06 21.34
N ALA A 101 -1.30 -12.25 20.91
CA ALA A 101 -1.95 -13.55 20.81
C ALA A 101 -1.62 -14.30 19.50
N ALA A 102 -0.98 -13.64 18.53
CA ALA A 102 -0.70 -14.23 17.24
C ALA A 102 0.31 -15.38 17.31
N SER A 103 0.06 -16.45 16.59
CA SER A 103 0.99 -17.60 16.47
C SER A 103 2.25 -17.23 15.67
N ASP A 104 2.14 -16.27 14.76
CA ASP A 104 3.24 -15.66 14.01
C ASP A 104 3.27 -14.14 14.27
N PRO A 105 3.98 -13.68 15.29
CA PRO A 105 4.04 -12.26 15.64
C PRO A 105 4.69 -11.39 14.54
N GLN A 106 5.62 -11.95 13.76
CA GLN A 106 6.25 -11.20 12.67
C GLN A 106 5.24 -10.89 11.57
N ARG A 107 4.52 -11.93 11.09
CA ARG A 107 3.47 -11.74 10.11
C ARG A 107 2.37 -10.81 10.62
N ALA A 108 1.94 -10.97 11.87
CA ALA A 108 0.91 -10.13 12.47
C ALA A 108 1.35 -8.65 12.54
N PHE A 109 2.61 -8.38 12.90
CA PHE A 109 3.16 -7.03 12.89
C PHE A 109 3.15 -6.42 11.47
N LEU A 110 3.68 -7.16 10.49
CA LEU A 110 3.76 -6.70 9.11
C LEU A 110 2.36 -6.47 8.52
N ALA A 111 1.40 -7.35 8.78
CA ALA A 111 0.02 -7.21 8.30
C ALA A 111 -0.63 -5.92 8.82
N LEU A 112 -0.52 -5.66 10.12
CA LEU A 112 -1.03 -4.42 10.71
C LEU A 112 -0.28 -3.18 10.19
N TRP A 113 1.03 -3.29 9.98
CA TRP A 113 1.85 -2.21 9.45
C TRP A 113 1.44 -1.82 8.03
N VAL A 114 1.44 -2.76 7.09
CA VAL A 114 1.09 -2.47 5.68
C VAL A 114 -0.35 -1.95 5.55
N LEU A 115 -1.28 -2.44 6.39
CA LEU A 115 -2.66 -1.98 6.37
C LEU A 115 -2.79 -0.52 6.85
N LYS A 116 -2.04 -0.14 7.89
CA LYS A 116 -1.99 1.25 8.38
C LYS A 116 -1.36 2.19 7.36
N GLU A 117 -0.23 1.78 6.76
CA GLU A 117 0.45 2.56 5.73
C GLU A 117 -0.44 2.73 4.49
N ALA A 118 -1.06 1.66 4.00
CA ALA A 118 -1.99 1.72 2.88
C ALA A 118 -3.17 2.65 3.18
N THR A 119 -3.73 2.59 4.41
CA THR A 119 -4.81 3.48 4.84
C THR A 119 -4.36 4.94 4.90
N ALA A 120 -3.18 5.22 5.44
CA ALA A 120 -2.60 6.55 5.48
C ALA A 120 -2.35 7.12 4.08
N LYS A 121 -1.84 6.29 3.16
CA LYS A 121 -1.65 6.65 1.75
C LYS A 121 -2.99 6.90 1.05
N CYS A 122 -4.00 6.08 1.31
CA CYS A 122 -5.33 6.25 0.74
C CYS A 122 -5.96 7.59 1.13
N THR A 123 -5.95 7.90 2.41
CA THR A 123 -6.55 9.15 2.95
C THR A 123 -5.68 10.38 2.76
N GLY A 124 -4.37 10.22 2.51
CA GLY A 124 -3.42 11.32 2.50
C GLY A 124 -3.17 11.94 3.89
N ALA A 125 -3.56 11.26 4.97
CA ALA A 125 -3.39 11.77 6.33
C ALA A 125 -1.95 11.70 6.85
N GLY A 126 -1.10 10.86 6.23
CA GLY A 126 0.21 10.50 6.76
C GLY A 126 0.12 9.65 8.04
N LEU A 127 1.22 9.05 8.44
CA LEU A 127 1.24 8.20 9.66
C LEU A 127 1.12 8.99 10.97
N THR A 128 1.51 10.24 11.00
CA THR A 128 1.64 11.04 12.23
C THR A 128 0.30 11.29 12.95
N GLY A 129 -0.85 11.15 12.27
CA GLY A 129 -2.18 11.37 12.88
C GLY A 129 -2.98 10.10 13.13
N PHE A 130 -2.41 8.91 12.92
CA PHE A 130 -3.22 7.73 12.64
C PHE A 130 -2.97 6.46 13.48
N PRO A 131 -1.80 6.24 14.13
CA PRO A 131 -1.42 4.88 14.50
C PRO A 131 -2.36 4.21 15.50
N ASN A 132 -2.89 4.95 16.49
CA ASN A 132 -3.56 4.36 17.65
C ASN A 132 -5.10 4.43 17.61
N SER A 133 -5.69 4.96 16.52
CA SER A 133 -7.15 5.13 16.38
C SER A 133 -7.82 4.06 15.50
N THR A 134 -7.04 3.10 15.01
CA THR A 134 -7.55 1.99 14.19
C THR A 134 -7.83 0.75 15.03
N ASP A 135 -8.65 -0.14 14.49
CA ASP A 135 -8.94 -1.45 15.08
C ASP A 135 -8.87 -2.52 13.98
N PHE A 136 -7.66 -2.74 13.48
CA PHE A 136 -7.42 -3.69 12.41
C PHE A 136 -7.11 -5.10 12.96
N SER A 137 -7.40 -6.11 12.13
CA SER A 137 -7.01 -7.49 12.39
C SER A 137 -5.74 -7.84 11.59
N PRO A 138 -4.80 -8.65 12.15
CA PRO A 138 -3.72 -9.24 11.35
C PRO A 138 -4.20 -10.13 10.21
N ASP A 139 -5.44 -10.62 10.29
CA ASP A 139 -6.09 -11.47 9.28
C ASP A 139 -7.10 -10.68 8.42
N ASP A 140 -6.93 -9.37 8.32
CA ASP A 140 -7.77 -8.52 7.48
C ASP A 140 -7.68 -8.96 6.01
N PRO A 141 -8.81 -9.17 5.30
CA PRO A 141 -8.83 -9.66 3.92
C PRO A 141 -8.17 -8.72 2.91
N ARG A 142 -7.98 -7.46 3.26
CA ARG A 142 -7.24 -6.48 2.44
C ARG A 142 -5.73 -6.72 2.43
N VAL A 143 -5.23 -7.63 3.29
CA VAL A 143 -3.82 -8.01 3.37
C VAL A 143 -3.64 -9.40 2.78
N PHE A 144 -2.79 -9.51 1.78
CA PHE A 144 -2.53 -10.78 1.10
C PHE A 144 -1.04 -10.92 0.75
N SER A 145 -0.64 -12.15 0.41
CA SER A 145 0.74 -12.43 -0.02
C SER A 145 0.86 -12.31 -1.53
N TRP A 146 1.85 -11.55 -2.02
CA TRP A 146 2.16 -11.41 -3.43
C TRP A 146 3.65 -11.16 -3.63
N GLN A 147 4.28 -11.88 -4.55
CA GLN A 147 5.72 -11.75 -4.88
C GLN A 147 6.66 -11.77 -3.66
N GLY A 148 6.39 -12.65 -2.68
CA GLY A 148 7.21 -12.76 -1.46
C GLY A 148 7.02 -11.61 -0.47
N CYS A 149 6.00 -10.78 -0.66
CA CYS A 149 5.64 -9.66 0.21
C CYS A 149 4.26 -9.85 0.84
N LEU A 150 4.03 -9.23 2.00
CA LEU A 150 2.70 -8.88 2.46
C LEU A 150 2.32 -7.55 1.82
N VAL A 151 1.17 -7.52 1.17
CA VAL A 151 0.64 -6.33 0.47
C VAL A 151 -0.72 -5.99 1.05
N ALA A 152 -0.97 -4.72 1.29
CA ALA A 152 -2.28 -4.21 1.66
C ALA A 152 -2.77 -3.21 0.61
N ILE A 153 -4.05 -3.31 0.25
CA ILE A 153 -4.74 -2.36 -0.63
C ILE A 153 -5.96 -1.83 0.09
N VAL A 154 -6.09 -0.51 0.11
CA VAL A 154 -7.23 0.19 0.72
C VAL A 154 -7.79 1.17 -0.29
N SER A 155 -9.10 1.11 -0.54
CA SER A 155 -9.82 2.11 -1.34
C SER A 155 -10.95 2.76 -0.54
N GLN A 156 -11.34 3.98 -0.92
CA GLN A 156 -12.52 4.64 -0.36
C GLN A 156 -13.75 4.28 -1.19
N GLY A 157 -14.83 3.92 -0.50
CA GLY A 157 -16.12 3.54 -1.12
C GLY A 157 -16.55 2.15 -0.64
N GLY A 158 -17.82 1.99 -0.27
CA GLY A 158 -18.35 0.81 0.45
C GLY A 158 -18.63 -0.42 -0.40
N GLU A 159 -18.33 -0.43 -1.68
CA GLU A 159 -18.45 -1.62 -2.54
C GLU A 159 -17.07 -2.19 -2.82
N GLU A 160 -16.95 -3.51 -2.79
CA GLU A 160 -15.73 -4.21 -3.20
C GLU A 160 -15.46 -3.89 -4.67
N GLU A 161 -14.35 -3.20 -4.92
CA GLU A 161 -13.87 -2.96 -6.28
C GLU A 161 -13.09 -4.19 -6.73
N GLU A 162 -13.48 -4.77 -7.87
CA GLU A 162 -12.74 -5.89 -8.43
C GLU A 162 -11.27 -5.49 -8.66
N VAL A 163 -10.36 -6.30 -8.12
CA VAL A 163 -8.91 -6.05 -8.19
C VAL A 163 -8.29 -6.99 -9.21
N THR A 164 -7.71 -6.44 -10.25
CA THR A 164 -6.92 -7.19 -11.24
C THR A 164 -5.45 -7.02 -10.94
N LEU A 165 -4.71 -8.12 -10.76
CA LEU A 165 -3.29 -8.13 -10.45
C LEU A 165 -2.47 -8.40 -11.73
N HIS A 166 -1.42 -7.60 -11.95
CA HIS A 166 -0.50 -7.70 -13.08
C HIS A 166 0.94 -7.85 -12.59
N ASP A 167 1.64 -8.88 -13.06
CA ASP A 167 3.07 -9.07 -12.88
C ASP A 167 3.82 -8.59 -14.13
N PHE A 168 4.86 -7.74 -13.96
CA PHE A 168 5.63 -7.13 -15.04
C PHE A 168 7.12 -7.42 -14.97
#